data_08916de3b4227020bf5332b80ec2891b
#
_entry.id   08916de3b4227020bf5332b80ec2891b
#
_cell.length_a   1.000
_cell.length_b   1.000
_cell.length_c   1.000
_cell.angle_alpha   90.00
_cell.angle_beta   90.00
_cell.angle_gamma   90.00
#
_symmetry.space_group_name_H-M   'P 1'
#
loop_
_entity.id
_entity.type
_entity.pdbx_description
1 polymer ?
#
loop_
_entity_poly.entity_id
_entity_poly.type
_entity_poly.pdbx_seq_one_letter_code
_entity_poly.pdbx_strand_id
1 'polypeptide(L)'
;MEEILKISEEQGYTHYFYGSTEQTLEKMEKNLRERYPNLKIVGIYSPPFRTLTEEEDLEVIEKINQSEADFVWIGLGAPKQEYWMAAHQGKVKGFMVGVGAGFDYIAGNISRAPIWMQKCNLEWLYRLVQDPKRLFKRYVETNTKFIWHACIRGK
;
A
#
# COMPACT_ATOMS: atom_id res chain seq x y z
N MET A 1 6.92 4.78 4.49
CA MET A 1 5.79 5.68 4.24
C MET A 1 5.83 6.88 5.18
N GLU A 2 5.68 6.73 6.51
CA GLU A 2 5.61 7.86 7.45
C GLU A 2 6.80 8.83 7.36
N GLU A 3 8.02 8.34 7.21
CA GLU A 3 9.21 9.21 7.05
C GLU A 3 9.13 10.09 5.79
N ILE A 4 8.64 9.53 4.67
CA ILE A 4 8.46 10.31 3.44
C ILE A 4 7.39 11.36 3.64
N LEU A 5 6.25 11.01 4.26
CA LEU A 5 5.17 11.95 4.52
C LEU A 5 5.63 13.12 5.42
N LYS A 6 6.44 12.83 6.43
CA LYS A 6 7.03 13.85 7.30
C LYS A 6 7.95 14.80 6.53
N ILE A 7 8.85 14.27 5.72
CA ILE A 7 9.74 15.07 4.87
C ILE A 7 8.93 15.88 3.86
N SER A 8 7.87 15.29 3.31
CA SER A 8 7.03 15.95 2.30
C SER A 8 6.25 17.14 2.85
N GLU A 9 5.91 17.14 4.13
CA GLU A 9 5.28 18.27 4.80
C GLU A 9 6.16 19.53 4.75
N GLU A 10 7.48 19.36 4.89
CA GLU A 10 8.47 20.43 4.81
C GLU A 10 8.86 20.80 3.36
N GLN A 11 9.01 19.78 2.50
CA GLN A 11 9.47 19.94 1.13
C GLN A 11 8.35 20.25 0.13
N GLY A 12 7.09 20.08 0.54
CA GLY A 12 5.92 20.38 -0.27
C GLY A 12 5.61 19.36 -1.37
N TYR A 13 6.14 18.13 -1.27
CA TYR A 13 5.78 17.05 -2.20
C TYR A 13 4.30 16.70 -2.14
N THR A 14 3.76 16.31 -3.28
CA THR A 14 2.35 15.98 -3.48
C THR A 14 2.12 14.47 -3.46
N HIS A 15 0.98 14.06 -2.91
CA HIS A 15 0.66 12.65 -2.68
C HIS A 15 -0.69 12.26 -3.25
N TYR A 16 -0.73 11.14 -3.98
CA TYR A 16 -1.94 10.46 -4.42
C TYR A 16 -2.04 9.09 -3.76
N PHE A 17 -3.23 8.73 -3.24
CA PHE A 17 -3.47 7.45 -2.58
C PHE A 17 -4.46 6.62 -3.40
N TYR A 18 -4.01 5.45 -3.87
CA TYR A 18 -4.77 4.55 -4.72
C TYR A 18 -4.89 3.16 -4.11
N GLY A 19 -6.10 2.70 -3.88
CA GLY A 19 -6.37 1.36 -3.33
C GLY A 19 -7.18 1.38 -2.03
N SER A 20 -7.29 0.22 -1.36
CA SER A 20 -8.05 0.01 -0.13
C SER A 20 -9.56 0.30 -0.28
N THR A 21 -10.28 0.42 0.82
CA THR A 21 -11.70 0.78 0.86
C THR A 21 -11.88 2.28 1.09
N GLU A 22 -13.00 2.85 0.63
CA GLU A 22 -13.34 4.25 0.89
C GLU A 22 -13.27 4.57 2.38
N GLN A 23 -13.86 3.73 3.23
CA GLN A 23 -13.83 3.92 4.69
C GLN A 23 -12.41 3.96 5.27
N THR A 24 -11.49 3.12 4.75
CA THR A 24 -10.09 3.13 5.18
C THR A 24 -9.40 4.41 4.73
N LEU A 25 -9.65 4.85 3.49
CA LEU A 25 -9.07 6.06 2.93
C LEU A 25 -9.55 7.32 3.66
N GLU A 26 -10.83 7.42 4.00
CA GLU A 26 -11.38 8.53 4.79
C GLU A 26 -10.72 8.63 6.16
N LYS A 27 -10.62 7.52 6.90
CA LYS A 27 -9.94 7.49 8.20
C LYS A 27 -8.46 7.85 8.07
N MET A 28 -7.80 7.30 7.04
CA MET A 28 -6.39 7.58 6.76
C MET A 28 -6.19 9.06 6.46
N GLU A 29 -7.00 9.65 5.59
CA GLU A 29 -6.92 11.07 5.23
C GLU A 29 -7.09 11.94 6.47
N LYS A 30 -8.13 11.68 7.28
CA LYS A 30 -8.35 12.39 8.54
C LYS A 30 -7.11 12.34 9.43
N ASN A 31 -6.57 11.14 9.69
CA ASN A 31 -5.40 10.97 10.54
C ASN A 31 -4.14 11.63 9.96
N LEU A 32 -3.99 11.64 8.62
CA LEU A 32 -2.90 12.33 7.95
C LEU A 32 -3.00 13.84 8.12
N ARG A 33 -4.18 14.43 7.91
CA ARG A 33 -4.40 15.88 8.09
C ARG A 33 -4.22 16.34 9.53
N GLU A 34 -4.55 15.48 10.52
CA GLU A 34 -4.30 15.76 11.94
C GLU A 34 -2.81 15.71 12.29
N ARG A 35 -2.04 14.77 11.69
CA ARG A 35 -0.60 14.58 11.99
C ARG A 35 0.30 15.50 11.16
N TYR A 36 -0.09 15.80 9.94
CA TYR A 36 0.66 16.54 8.94
C TYR A 36 -0.26 17.59 8.27
N PRO A 37 -0.54 18.71 8.96
CA PRO A 37 -1.51 19.72 8.47
C PRO A 37 -1.16 20.33 7.12
N ASN A 38 0.14 20.43 6.80
CA ASN A 38 0.63 21.02 5.55
C ASN A 38 0.88 20.00 4.44
N LEU A 39 0.57 18.71 4.67
CA LEU A 39 0.76 17.66 3.67
C LEU A 39 -0.16 17.87 2.47
N LYS A 40 0.41 17.89 1.28
CA LYS A 40 -0.33 18.07 0.02
C LYS A 40 -0.89 16.76 -0.48
N ILE A 41 -2.14 16.46 -0.15
CA ILE A 41 -2.89 15.32 -0.68
C ILE A 41 -3.65 15.82 -1.91
N VAL A 42 -3.22 15.41 -3.11
CA VAL A 42 -3.78 15.85 -4.40
C VAL A 42 -4.80 14.88 -4.99
N GLY A 43 -4.95 13.71 -4.39
CA GLY A 43 -6.00 12.77 -4.77
C GLY A 43 -6.04 11.53 -3.92
N ILE A 44 -7.24 10.96 -3.84
CA ILE A 44 -7.54 9.71 -3.12
C ILE A 44 -8.55 8.95 -3.96
N TYR A 45 -8.30 7.66 -4.22
CA TYR A 45 -9.23 6.85 -4.99
C TYR A 45 -9.26 5.38 -4.53
N SER A 46 -10.46 4.89 -4.25
CA SER A 46 -10.75 3.49 -3.94
C SER A 46 -11.30 2.81 -5.19
N PRO A 47 -10.53 1.93 -5.85
CA PRO A 47 -11.05 1.19 -7.00
C PRO A 47 -12.05 0.12 -6.56
N PRO A 48 -13.03 -0.27 -7.40
CA PRO A 48 -13.94 -1.36 -7.09
C PRO A 48 -13.19 -2.69 -6.90
N PHE A 49 -13.75 -3.57 -6.02
CA PHE A 49 -13.15 -4.89 -5.71
C PHE A 49 -13.34 -5.92 -6.85
N ARG A 50 -13.12 -5.51 -8.08
CA ARG A 50 -13.11 -6.34 -9.28
C ARG A 50 -11.98 -5.93 -10.20
N THR A 51 -11.75 -6.69 -11.24
CA THR A 51 -10.86 -6.24 -12.31
C THR A 51 -11.51 -5.05 -13.02
N LEU A 52 -10.75 -3.99 -13.23
CA LEU A 52 -11.17 -2.84 -14.01
C LEU A 52 -11.23 -3.23 -15.49
N THR A 53 -12.12 -2.58 -16.26
CA THR A 53 -12.04 -2.61 -17.73
C THR A 53 -10.83 -1.80 -18.19
N GLU A 54 -10.45 -1.95 -19.45
CA GLU A 54 -9.33 -1.17 -20.03
C GLU A 54 -9.63 0.34 -20.00
N GLU A 55 -10.87 0.73 -20.24
CA GLU A 55 -11.29 2.12 -20.19
C GLU A 55 -11.22 2.68 -18.76
N GLU A 56 -11.76 1.93 -17.78
CA GLU A 56 -11.69 2.32 -16.37
C GLU A 56 -10.24 2.45 -15.87
N ASP A 57 -9.37 1.56 -16.31
CA ASP A 57 -7.95 1.58 -15.93
C ASP A 57 -7.24 2.79 -16.55
N LEU A 58 -7.54 3.12 -17.81
CA LEU A 58 -7.03 4.33 -18.46
C LEU A 58 -7.51 5.61 -17.77
N GLU A 59 -8.80 5.67 -17.38
CA GLU A 59 -9.34 6.80 -16.62
C GLU A 59 -8.63 6.99 -15.27
N VAL A 60 -8.31 5.88 -14.59
CA VAL A 60 -7.56 5.92 -13.33
C VAL A 60 -6.16 6.49 -13.54
N ILE A 61 -5.45 6.01 -14.57
CA ILE A 61 -4.11 6.53 -14.93
C ILE A 61 -4.18 8.01 -15.23
N GLU A 62 -5.19 8.42 -16.01
CA GLU A 62 -5.36 9.83 -16.39
C GLU A 62 -5.61 10.71 -15.16
N LYS A 63 -6.51 10.31 -14.26
CA LYS A 63 -6.78 11.01 -12.99
C LYS A 63 -5.52 11.16 -12.13
N ILE A 64 -4.73 10.08 -12.01
CA ILE A 64 -3.47 10.12 -11.28
C ILE A 64 -2.50 11.09 -11.94
N ASN A 65 -2.35 11.05 -13.26
CA ASN A 65 -1.42 11.91 -14.00
C ASN A 65 -1.85 13.39 -14.00
N GLN A 66 -3.15 13.67 -14.04
CA GLN A 66 -3.70 15.04 -13.96
C GLN A 66 -3.50 15.66 -12.57
N SER A 67 -3.40 14.83 -11.52
CA SER A 67 -3.14 15.32 -10.17
C SER A 67 -1.72 15.84 -9.96
N GLU A 68 -0.80 15.56 -10.89
CA GLU A 68 0.62 15.91 -10.80
C GLU A 68 1.28 15.47 -9.48
N ALA A 69 0.87 14.29 -8.99
CA ALA A 69 1.42 13.75 -7.76
C ALA A 69 2.89 13.32 -7.91
N ASP A 70 3.74 13.77 -6.99
CA ASP A 70 5.13 13.30 -6.89
C ASP A 70 5.18 11.83 -6.45
N PHE A 71 4.35 11.45 -5.46
CA PHE A 71 4.25 10.09 -4.93
C PHE A 71 2.85 9.53 -5.13
N VAL A 72 2.79 8.34 -5.73
CA VAL A 72 1.55 7.55 -5.89
C VAL A 72 1.63 6.31 -5.01
N TRP A 73 0.90 6.32 -3.90
CA TRP A 73 0.87 5.23 -2.93
C TRP A 73 -0.14 4.18 -3.35
N ILE A 74 0.31 2.92 -3.50
CA ILE A 74 -0.53 1.82 -3.98
C ILE A 74 -0.86 0.87 -2.82
N GLY A 75 -2.12 0.87 -2.41
CA GLY A 75 -2.66 0.05 -1.31
C GLY A 75 -3.60 -1.05 -1.77
N LEU A 76 -3.30 -1.73 -2.89
CA LEU A 76 -4.13 -2.84 -3.42
C LEU A 76 -3.87 -4.18 -2.73
N GLY A 77 -2.80 -4.26 -1.93
CA GLY A 77 -2.31 -5.48 -1.30
C GLY A 77 -1.51 -6.39 -2.23
N ALA A 78 -0.57 -7.15 -1.64
CA ALA A 78 0.25 -8.10 -2.37
C ALA A 78 -0.55 -9.36 -2.78
N PRO A 79 -0.36 -9.93 -4.00
CA PRO A 79 0.55 -9.48 -5.06
C PRO A 79 -0.10 -8.52 -6.07
N LYS A 80 -1.33 -8.07 -5.88
CA LYS A 80 -2.07 -7.23 -6.86
C LYS A 80 -1.35 -5.91 -7.13
N GLN A 81 -0.83 -5.27 -6.09
CA GLN A 81 -0.14 -3.98 -6.22
C GLN A 81 1.13 -4.10 -7.08
N GLU A 82 1.89 -5.18 -6.93
CA GLU A 82 3.10 -5.42 -7.69
C GLU A 82 2.78 -5.61 -9.18
N TYR A 83 1.74 -6.38 -9.50
CA TYR A 83 1.29 -6.57 -10.88
C TYR A 83 0.76 -5.27 -11.49
N TRP A 84 -0.03 -4.51 -10.72
CA TRP A 84 -0.54 -3.23 -11.20
C TRP A 84 0.60 -2.24 -11.46
N MET A 85 1.53 -2.08 -10.53
CA MET A 85 2.69 -1.21 -10.70
C MET A 85 3.55 -1.60 -11.91
N ALA A 86 3.79 -2.91 -12.11
CA ALA A 86 4.54 -3.41 -13.26
C ALA A 86 3.83 -3.11 -14.60
N ALA A 87 2.50 -3.27 -14.65
CA ALA A 87 1.71 -2.99 -15.86
C ALA A 87 1.61 -1.49 -16.19
N HIS A 88 1.82 -0.62 -15.19
CA HIS A 88 1.69 0.83 -15.30
C HIS A 88 3.02 1.57 -15.26
N GLN A 89 4.14 0.85 -15.26
CA GLN A 89 5.47 1.43 -15.36
C GLN A 89 5.60 2.25 -16.67
N GLY A 90 5.96 3.53 -16.54
CA GLY A 90 6.05 4.46 -17.65
C GLY A 90 4.72 5.08 -18.11
N LYS A 91 3.58 4.61 -17.62
CA LYS A 91 2.25 5.22 -17.87
C LYS A 91 1.87 6.21 -16.75
N VAL A 92 2.16 5.87 -15.50
CA VAL A 92 1.99 6.76 -14.34
C VAL A 92 3.25 7.61 -14.21
N LYS A 93 3.07 8.94 -14.14
CA LYS A 93 4.17 9.92 -14.08
C LYS A 93 4.79 10.01 -12.67
N GLY A 94 3.98 9.89 -11.63
CA GLY A 94 4.42 9.95 -10.24
C GLY A 94 5.23 8.72 -9.81
N PHE A 95 6.00 8.85 -8.74
CA PHE A 95 6.77 7.73 -8.19
C PHE A 95 5.85 6.76 -7.45
N MET A 96 5.62 5.59 -8.03
CA MET A 96 4.74 4.56 -7.47
C MET A 96 5.40 3.80 -6.31
N VAL A 97 4.69 3.67 -5.19
CA VAL A 97 5.14 2.97 -3.99
C VAL A 97 4.07 1.98 -3.50
N GLY A 98 4.34 0.69 -3.58
CA GLY A 98 3.48 -0.34 -3.01
C GLY A 98 3.61 -0.41 -1.49
N VAL A 99 2.52 -0.17 -0.77
CA VAL A 99 2.54 -0.09 0.70
C VAL A 99 1.71 -1.18 1.39
N GLY A 100 0.96 -1.97 0.63
CA GLY A 100 0.14 -3.05 1.17
C GLY A 100 -0.80 -2.57 2.28
N ALA A 101 -0.58 -3.05 3.51
CA ALA A 101 -1.37 -2.67 4.68
C ALA A 101 -1.00 -1.29 5.28
N GLY A 102 -0.15 -0.51 4.60
CA GLY A 102 0.28 0.81 5.10
C GLY A 102 -0.88 1.77 5.35
N PHE A 103 -1.92 1.72 4.51
CA PHE A 103 -3.13 2.51 4.67
C PHE A 103 -3.91 2.11 5.93
N ASP A 104 -4.04 0.81 6.20
CA ASP A 104 -4.72 0.32 7.40
C ASP A 104 -4.01 0.71 8.69
N TYR A 105 -2.66 0.77 8.67
CA TYR A 105 -1.89 1.26 9.81
C TYR A 105 -2.13 2.74 10.08
N ILE A 106 -2.13 3.58 9.05
CA ILE A 106 -2.37 5.02 9.22
C ILE A 106 -3.83 5.28 9.59
N ALA A 107 -4.76 4.53 9.00
CA ALA A 107 -6.18 4.59 9.35
C ALA A 107 -6.49 4.10 10.78
N GLY A 108 -5.54 3.41 11.44
CA GLY A 108 -5.75 2.84 12.76
C GLY A 108 -6.60 1.56 12.78
N ASN A 109 -6.86 0.97 11.61
CA ASN A 109 -7.61 -0.29 11.49
C ASN A 109 -6.80 -1.49 12.02
N ILE A 110 -5.47 -1.41 11.92
CA ILE A 110 -4.53 -2.44 12.35
C ILE A 110 -3.48 -1.81 13.27
N SER A 111 -3.24 -2.42 14.42
CA SER A 111 -2.17 -1.99 15.31
C SER A 111 -0.80 -2.51 14.85
N ARG A 112 0.23 -1.69 14.96
CA ARG A 112 1.61 -2.15 14.75
C ARG A 112 2.04 -3.05 15.90
N ALA A 113 2.89 -4.02 15.57
CA ALA A 113 3.52 -4.83 16.59
C ALA A 113 4.32 -3.94 17.59
N PRO A 114 4.39 -4.30 18.88
CA PRO A 114 5.25 -3.61 19.84
C PRO A 114 6.70 -3.53 19.33
N ILE A 115 7.42 -2.45 19.68
CA ILE A 115 8.76 -2.17 19.17
C ILE A 115 9.72 -3.35 19.38
N TRP A 116 9.63 -4.05 20.52
CA TRP A 116 10.46 -5.22 20.80
C TRP A 116 10.21 -6.36 19.80
N MET A 117 8.94 -6.60 19.41
CA MET A 117 8.60 -7.61 18.39
C MET A 117 9.11 -7.21 17.01
N GLN A 118 9.05 -5.90 16.66
CA GLN A 118 9.62 -5.39 15.41
C GLN A 118 11.13 -5.61 15.37
N LYS A 119 11.85 -5.30 16.47
CA LYS A 119 13.29 -5.53 16.61
C LYS A 119 13.69 -7.00 16.54
N CYS A 120 12.82 -7.91 16.99
CA CYS A 120 13.02 -9.36 16.93
C CYS A 120 12.54 -9.98 15.61
N ASN A 121 12.11 -9.19 14.61
CA ASN A 121 11.50 -9.67 13.36
C ASN A 121 10.26 -10.56 13.57
N LEU A 122 9.52 -10.36 14.65
CA LEU A 122 8.29 -11.08 15.01
C LEU A 122 7.01 -10.34 14.59
N GLU A 123 7.10 -9.28 13.79
CA GLU A 123 5.93 -8.53 13.32
C GLU A 123 4.96 -9.42 12.51
N TRP A 124 5.48 -10.35 11.72
CA TRP A 124 4.67 -11.31 10.98
C TRP A 124 3.80 -12.20 11.87
N LEU A 125 4.33 -12.60 13.04
CA LEU A 125 3.60 -13.41 14.03
C LEU A 125 2.49 -12.58 14.68
N TYR A 126 2.77 -11.34 15.02
CA TYR A 126 1.78 -10.41 15.57
C TYR A 126 0.62 -10.19 14.59
N ARG A 127 0.93 -10.00 13.30
CA ARG A 127 -0.07 -9.91 12.23
C ARG A 127 -0.88 -11.20 12.07
N LEU A 128 -0.21 -12.35 12.17
CA LEU A 128 -0.89 -13.64 12.07
C LEU A 128 -1.92 -13.82 13.18
N VAL A 129 -1.65 -13.34 14.39
CA VAL A 129 -2.60 -13.37 15.51
C VAL A 129 -3.78 -12.44 15.29
N GLN A 130 -3.57 -11.28 14.65
CA GLN A 130 -4.64 -10.32 14.36
C GLN A 130 -5.58 -10.78 13.23
N ASP A 131 -5.04 -11.44 12.19
CA ASP A 131 -5.83 -11.91 11.04
C ASP A 131 -5.38 -13.33 10.63
N PRO A 132 -5.69 -14.35 11.47
CA PRO A 132 -5.19 -15.69 11.26
C PRO A 132 -5.73 -16.34 9.99
N LYS A 133 -7.02 -16.14 9.68
CA LYS A 133 -7.67 -16.81 8.54
C LYS A 133 -7.07 -16.41 7.19
N ARG A 134 -6.81 -15.12 7.00
CA ARG A 134 -6.26 -14.58 5.75
C ARG A 134 -4.76 -14.82 5.62
N LEU A 135 -4.01 -14.59 6.72
CA LEU A 135 -2.55 -14.62 6.68
C LEU A 135 -1.98 -16.03 6.75
N PHE A 136 -2.61 -16.97 7.48
CA PHE A 136 -2.14 -18.33 7.58
C PHE A 136 -2.08 -19.02 6.21
N LYS A 137 -3.18 -18.96 5.44
CA LYS A 137 -3.21 -19.53 4.08
C LYS A 137 -2.10 -18.93 3.20
N ARG A 138 -1.95 -17.61 3.21
CA ARG A 138 -0.92 -16.92 2.43
C ARG A 138 0.49 -17.31 2.85
N TYR A 139 0.76 -17.40 4.14
CA TYR A 139 2.08 -17.77 4.65
C TYR A 139 2.44 -19.21 4.31
N VAL A 140 1.49 -20.15 4.44
CA VAL A 140 1.70 -21.53 4.02
C VAL A 140 2.02 -21.61 2.54
N GLU A 141 1.21 -21.01 1.69
CA GLU A 141 1.41 -21.04 0.23
C GLU A 141 2.73 -20.37 -0.20
N THR A 142 3.05 -19.21 0.38
CA THR A 142 4.26 -18.46 0.02
C THR A 142 5.53 -19.16 0.52
N ASN A 143 5.54 -19.61 1.77
CA ASN A 143 6.70 -20.28 2.35
C ASN A 143 6.94 -21.65 1.69
N THR A 144 5.88 -22.40 1.39
CA THR A 144 6.01 -23.68 0.69
C THR A 144 6.60 -23.49 -0.71
N LYS A 145 6.09 -22.49 -1.48
CA LYS A 145 6.67 -22.16 -2.78
C LYS A 145 8.11 -21.70 -2.69
N PHE A 146 8.44 -20.86 -1.71
CA PHE A 146 9.80 -20.38 -1.49
C PHE A 146 10.76 -21.54 -1.17
N ILE A 147 10.40 -22.41 -0.21
CA ILE A 147 11.20 -23.58 0.16
C ILE A 147 11.39 -24.50 -1.04
N TRP A 148 10.30 -24.75 -1.80
CA TRP A 148 10.37 -25.56 -3.02
C TRP A 148 11.35 -24.98 -4.04
N HIS A 149 11.26 -23.69 -4.33
CA HIS A 149 12.17 -23.05 -5.28
C HIS A 149 13.60 -22.96 -4.78
N ALA A 150 13.80 -22.62 -3.51
CA ALA A 150 15.14 -22.45 -2.94
C ALA A 150 15.87 -23.78 -2.70
N CYS A 151 15.14 -24.83 -2.24
CA CYS A 151 15.76 -26.10 -1.88
C CYS A 151 15.75 -27.15 -2.99
N ILE A 152 14.79 -27.11 -3.91
CA ILE A 152 14.59 -28.16 -4.91
C ILE A 152 14.97 -27.71 -6.33
N ARG A 153 14.75 -26.44 -6.67
CA ARG A 153 15.09 -25.88 -8.00
C ARG A 153 16.39 -25.08 -8.04
N GLY A 154 16.98 -24.80 -6.90
CA GLY A 154 18.25 -24.06 -6.75
C GLY A 154 19.51 -24.91 -6.94
N LYS A 155 19.42 -25.99 -7.73
CA LYS A 155 20.58 -26.76 -8.21
C LYS A 155 20.72 -26.61 -9.69
#